data_836f6159c8dbc87d563d30f983c5da41
#
_entry.id   836f6159c8dbc87d563d30f983c5da41
#
_cell.length_a   1.000
_cell.length_b   1.000
_cell.length_c   1.000
_cell.angle_alpha   90.00
_cell.angle_beta   90.00
_cell.angle_gamma   90.00
#
_symmetry.space_group_name_H-M   'P 1'
#
loop_
_entity.id
_entity.type
_entity.pdbx_description
1 polymer ?
#
loop_
_entity_poly.entity_id
_entity_poly.type
_entity_poly.pdbx_seq_one_letter_code
_entity_poly.pdbx_strand_id
1 'polypeptide(L)'
;PVSVFDGKGCEHRATVKTIKRSEIILEIAGALTVLQEPSLDITLLQGIARNDRMDLIVQKAVELGVNSIQPLWMQRSQTHLKGSRLEKRSKHWQGVIISACEQCGRATLPDLGTTMTYSDWMLSNNDRGPCFLLQPDSKTGLGALQPPGNRIHVLAGPEGGLSDDEQMLARSAGFIGIHLGPRILRTETAALAALAAMQTLWGDFN
;
A
#
# COMPACT_ATOMS: atom_id res chain seq x y z
N PRO A 1 20.66 12.11 21.11
CA PRO A 1 20.79 11.28 19.91
C PRO A 1 19.43 11.08 19.27
N VAL A 2 19.42 10.97 17.94
CA VAL A 2 18.26 10.63 17.11
C VAL A 2 18.73 9.67 16.02
N SER A 3 17.80 8.95 15.37
CA SER A 3 18.09 8.30 14.10
C SER A 3 17.45 9.09 12.97
N VAL A 4 18.04 9.03 11.79
CA VAL A 4 17.54 9.65 10.58
C VAL A 4 17.71 8.68 9.41
N PHE A 5 16.71 8.58 8.58
CA PHE A 5 16.75 7.74 7.38
C PHE A 5 16.46 8.56 6.12
N ASP A 6 16.96 8.09 4.99
CA ASP A 6 16.85 8.79 3.71
C ASP A 6 15.62 8.38 2.87
N GLY A 7 14.85 7.42 3.36
CA GLY A 7 13.72 6.83 2.65
C GLY A 7 14.11 5.87 1.51
N LYS A 8 15.40 5.57 1.36
CA LYS A 8 15.96 4.71 0.30
C LYS A 8 16.72 3.50 0.85
N GLY A 9 16.54 3.21 2.14
CA GLY A 9 17.15 2.07 2.81
C GLY A 9 18.42 2.39 3.60
N CYS A 10 18.76 3.66 3.80
CA CYS A 10 19.86 4.05 4.67
C CYS A 10 19.34 4.73 5.93
N GLU A 11 19.85 4.31 7.09
CA GLU A 11 19.56 4.91 8.39
C GLU A 11 20.87 5.25 9.10
N HIS A 12 20.90 6.40 9.77
CA HIS A 12 22.09 6.88 10.46
C HIS A 12 21.75 7.35 11.87
N ARG A 13 22.67 7.07 12.80
CA ARG A 13 22.67 7.72 14.10
C ARG A 13 23.11 9.16 13.94
N ALA A 14 22.41 10.07 14.60
CA ALA A 14 22.71 11.48 14.56
C ALA A 14 22.56 12.15 15.93
N THR A 15 23.18 13.31 16.09
CA THR A 15 23.03 14.19 17.25
C THR A 15 22.52 15.56 16.81
N VAL A 16 21.50 16.05 17.49
CA VAL A 16 21.00 17.41 17.23
C VAL A 16 22.03 18.42 17.73
N LYS A 17 22.57 19.22 16.82
CA LYS A 17 23.53 20.31 17.13
C LYS A 17 22.84 21.64 17.34
N THR A 18 21.88 21.97 16.49
CA THR A 18 21.21 23.26 16.54
C THR A 18 19.76 23.11 16.11
N ILE A 19 18.86 23.75 16.83
CA ILE A 19 17.45 23.88 16.47
C ILE A 19 17.16 25.35 16.20
N LYS A 20 16.73 25.68 14.97
CA LYS A 20 16.23 26.99 14.57
C LYS A 20 14.75 26.88 14.22
N ARG A 21 14.11 28.04 14.01
CA ARG A 21 12.66 28.08 13.71
C ARG A 21 12.24 27.25 12.48
N SER A 22 13.10 27.17 11.47
CA SER A 22 12.79 26.53 10.18
C SER A 22 13.75 25.40 9.79
N GLU A 23 14.76 25.11 10.63
CA GLU A 23 15.75 24.07 10.33
C GLU A 23 16.27 23.41 11.61
N ILE A 24 16.65 22.14 11.48
CA ILE A 24 17.40 21.40 12.50
C ILE A 24 18.71 20.95 11.85
N ILE A 25 19.83 21.27 12.50
CA ILE A 25 21.15 20.82 12.06
C ILE A 25 21.55 19.60 12.87
N LEU A 26 21.84 18.53 12.16
CA LEU A 26 22.24 17.23 12.71
C LEU A 26 23.70 16.95 12.37
N GLU A 27 24.40 16.34 13.30
CA GLU A 27 25.71 15.72 13.05
C GLU A 27 25.51 14.23 12.91
N ILE A 28 25.83 13.69 11.74
CA ILE A 28 25.75 12.24 11.46
C ILE A 28 26.93 11.54 12.12
N ALA A 29 26.67 10.53 12.93
CA ALA A 29 27.70 9.79 13.68
C ALA A 29 28.08 8.45 13.05
N GLY A 30 27.21 7.84 12.22
CA GLY A 30 27.48 6.57 11.54
C GLY A 30 26.22 5.88 11.06
N ALA A 31 26.38 4.92 10.15
CA ALA A 31 25.29 4.10 9.64
C ALA A 31 24.76 3.14 10.72
N LEU A 32 23.46 2.89 10.68
CA LEU A 32 22.79 1.86 11.48
C LEU A 32 22.46 0.65 10.61
N THR A 33 22.32 -0.52 11.23
CA THR A 33 21.74 -1.68 10.56
C THR A 33 20.25 -1.46 10.42
N VAL A 34 19.75 -1.44 9.20
CA VAL A 34 18.34 -1.29 8.90
C VAL A 34 17.61 -2.62 8.88
N LEU A 35 16.29 -2.60 9.05
CA LEU A 35 15.44 -3.75 8.83
C LEU A 35 15.53 -4.16 7.36
N GLN A 36 15.63 -5.46 7.12
CA GLN A 36 15.56 -5.97 5.76
C GLN A 36 14.12 -5.83 5.24
N GLU A 37 13.98 -5.30 4.04
CA GLU A 37 12.67 -5.23 3.38
C GLU A 37 12.15 -6.64 3.05
N PRO A 38 10.81 -6.85 3.06
CA PRO A 38 10.22 -8.13 2.71
C PRO A 38 10.67 -8.61 1.33
N SER A 39 10.90 -9.91 1.19
CA SER A 39 11.24 -10.53 -0.11
C SER A 39 10.06 -10.53 -1.08
N LEU A 40 8.84 -10.42 -0.58
CA LEU A 40 7.60 -10.34 -1.36
C LEU A 40 7.28 -8.86 -1.69
N ASP A 41 7.42 -8.48 -2.96
CA ASP A 41 7.07 -7.16 -3.48
C ASP A 41 5.55 -7.06 -3.70
N ILE A 42 4.87 -6.37 -2.78
CA ILE A 42 3.42 -6.20 -2.84
C ILE A 42 3.07 -4.77 -3.29
N THR A 43 2.31 -4.68 -4.37
CA THR A 43 1.61 -3.45 -4.77
C THR A 43 0.13 -3.53 -4.36
N LEU A 44 -0.29 -2.65 -3.46
CA LEU A 44 -1.70 -2.49 -3.10
C LEU A 44 -2.39 -1.54 -4.07
N LEU A 45 -3.29 -2.06 -4.90
CA LEU A 45 -4.19 -1.31 -5.76
C LEU A 45 -5.44 -0.97 -4.95
N GLN A 46 -5.52 0.26 -4.42
CA GLN A 46 -6.56 0.63 -3.47
C GLN A 46 -7.59 1.56 -4.10
N GLY A 47 -8.83 1.08 -4.24
CA GLY A 47 -9.97 1.96 -4.50
C GLY A 47 -10.08 3.00 -3.39
N ILE A 48 -10.10 4.29 -3.78
CA ILE A 48 -10.06 5.39 -2.81
C ILE A 48 -11.26 5.31 -1.88
N ALA A 49 -10.97 5.10 -0.60
CA ALA A 49 -11.92 5.09 0.50
C ALA A 49 -12.09 6.49 1.10
N ARG A 50 -13.09 6.65 1.97
CA ARG A 50 -13.30 7.89 2.72
C ARG A 50 -12.12 8.20 3.63
N ASN A 51 -11.86 9.48 3.81
CA ASN A 51 -10.78 10.13 4.56
C ASN A 51 -10.01 9.24 5.54
N ASP A 52 -10.57 9.02 6.72
CA ASP A 52 -9.90 8.33 7.84
C ASP A 52 -9.60 6.85 7.52
N ARG A 53 -10.44 6.21 6.70
CA ARG A 53 -10.21 4.83 6.28
C ARG A 53 -9.03 4.72 5.33
N MET A 54 -8.91 5.66 4.38
CA MET A 54 -7.75 5.66 3.47
C MET A 54 -6.46 5.93 4.24
N ASP A 55 -6.48 6.84 5.22
CA ASP A 55 -5.33 7.12 6.07
C ASP A 55 -4.93 5.86 6.88
N LEU A 56 -5.90 5.14 7.44
CA LEU A 56 -5.67 3.87 8.13
C LEU A 56 -5.10 2.79 7.18
N ILE A 57 -5.66 2.67 5.97
CA ILE A 57 -5.15 1.71 4.96
C ILE A 57 -3.70 2.03 4.64
N VAL A 58 -3.39 3.28 4.31
CA VAL A 58 -2.03 3.70 3.96
C VAL A 58 -1.06 3.43 5.11
N GLN A 59 -1.41 3.86 6.33
CA GLN A 59 -0.58 3.64 7.51
C GLN A 59 -0.28 2.15 7.73
N LYS A 60 -1.33 1.33 7.82
CA LYS A 60 -1.17 -0.09 8.15
C LYS A 60 -0.62 -0.92 7.00
N ALA A 61 -0.83 -0.52 5.75
CA ALA A 61 -0.18 -1.17 4.61
C ALA A 61 1.35 -1.01 4.67
N VAL A 62 1.85 0.16 5.10
CA VAL A 62 3.28 0.38 5.34
C VAL A 62 3.81 -0.55 6.43
N GLU A 63 3.13 -0.62 7.58
CA GLU A 63 3.51 -1.51 8.69
C GLU A 63 3.46 -2.99 8.30
N LEU A 64 2.58 -3.38 7.36
CA LEU A 64 2.45 -4.72 6.82
C LEU A 64 3.39 -5.00 5.62
N GLY A 65 4.37 -4.16 5.40
CA GLY A 65 5.44 -4.42 4.43
C GLY A 65 5.07 -4.20 2.96
N VAL A 66 4.05 -3.39 2.63
CA VAL A 66 3.75 -3.05 1.22
C VAL A 66 4.91 -2.28 0.59
N ASN A 67 5.21 -2.54 -0.69
CA ASN A 67 6.25 -1.84 -1.43
C ASN A 67 5.71 -0.65 -2.24
N SER A 68 4.44 -0.73 -2.66
CA SER A 68 3.79 0.34 -3.40
C SER A 68 2.29 0.40 -3.08
N ILE A 69 1.75 1.61 -3.03
CA ILE A 69 0.32 1.87 -2.91
C ILE A 69 -0.12 2.69 -4.12
N GLN A 70 -1.05 2.14 -4.90
CA GLN A 70 -1.65 2.80 -6.04
C GLN A 70 -3.10 3.20 -5.72
N PRO A 71 -3.36 4.47 -5.42
CA PRO A 71 -4.73 4.95 -5.23
C PRO A 71 -5.48 5.00 -6.56
N LEU A 72 -6.68 4.44 -6.60
CA LEU A 72 -7.49 4.33 -7.80
C LEU A 72 -8.87 4.96 -7.64
N TRP A 73 -9.26 5.81 -8.57
CA TRP A 73 -10.65 6.22 -8.71
C TRP A 73 -11.45 5.08 -9.35
N MET A 74 -12.45 4.61 -8.63
CA MET A 74 -13.39 3.58 -9.07
C MET A 74 -14.79 4.13 -9.18
N GLN A 75 -15.67 3.46 -9.91
CA GLN A 75 -17.03 3.91 -10.18
C GLN A 75 -17.81 4.19 -8.88
N ARG A 76 -17.59 3.35 -7.86
CA ARG A 76 -18.26 3.47 -6.55
C ARG A 76 -17.43 4.21 -5.51
N SER A 77 -16.35 4.89 -5.90
CA SER A 77 -15.63 5.80 -5.01
C SER A 77 -16.48 7.01 -4.69
N GLN A 78 -16.64 7.32 -3.40
CA GLN A 78 -17.58 8.37 -2.94
C GLN A 78 -17.09 9.79 -3.16
N THR A 79 -15.78 10.00 -3.36
CA THR A 79 -15.17 11.32 -3.48
C THR A 79 -14.20 11.34 -4.66
N HIS A 80 -14.46 12.17 -5.64
CA HIS A 80 -13.52 12.43 -6.74
C HIS A 80 -12.86 13.79 -6.54
N LEU A 81 -11.63 13.80 -6.04
CA LEU A 81 -10.84 15.02 -5.91
C LEU A 81 -10.07 15.31 -7.20
N LYS A 82 -9.93 16.59 -7.55
CA LYS A 82 -9.17 17.05 -8.73
C LYS A 82 -8.29 18.25 -8.35
N GLY A 83 -7.25 18.50 -9.15
CA GLY A 83 -6.38 19.66 -9.02
C GLY A 83 -5.74 19.76 -7.62
N SER A 84 -5.67 20.95 -7.07
CA SER A 84 -5.00 21.25 -5.81
C SER A 84 -5.51 20.46 -4.59
N ARG A 85 -6.78 20.02 -4.62
CA ARG A 85 -7.32 19.16 -3.55
C ARG A 85 -6.75 17.75 -3.60
N LEU A 86 -6.57 17.20 -4.79
CA LEU A 86 -5.92 15.90 -4.97
C LEU A 86 -4.44 15.96 -4.57
N GLU A 87 -3.73 17.01 -4.99
CA GLU A 87 -2.32 17.22 -4.62
C GLU A 87 -2.14 17.31 -3.09
N LYS A 88 -3.02 18.07 -2.41
CA LYS A 88 -2.99 18.15 -0.94
C LYS A 88 -3.24 16.77 -0.29
N ARG A 89 -4.14 15.98 -0.85
CA ARG A 89 -4.42 14.63 -0.35
C ARG A 89 -3.24 13.68 -0.58
N SER A 90 -2.62 13.70 -1.75
CA SER A 90 -1.41 12.90 -2.03
C SER A 90 -0.25 13.28 -1.11
N LYS A 91 -0.02 14.57 -0.87
CA LYS A 91 0.97 15.04 0.11
C LYS A 91 0.65 14.58 1.53
N HIS A 92 -0.62 14.57 1.92
CA HIS A 92 -1.04 14.04 3.22
C HIS A 92 -0.73 12.55 3.35
N TRP A 93 -1.10 11.73 2.36
CA TRP A 93 -0.78 10.30 2.38
C TRP A 93 0.72 10.03 2.38
N GLN A 94 1.51 10.83 1.65
CA GLN A 94 2.97 10.74 1.73
C GLN A 94 3.48 11.01 3.15
N GLY A 95 2.90 11.99 3.86
CA GLY A 95 3.19 12.24 5.28
C GLY A 95 2.82 11.05 6.17
N VAL A 96 1.69 10.41 5.92
CA VAL A 96 1.27 9.18 6.64
C VAL A 96 2.26 8.04 6.41
N ILE A 97 2.73 7.84 5.17
CA ILE A 97 3.76 6.83 4.84
C ILE A 97 5.04 7.10 5.64
N ILE A 98 5.54 8.34 5.63
CA ILE A 98 6.75 8.71 6.35
C ILE A 98 6.59 8.41 7.85
N SER A 99 5.51 8.88 8.47
CA SER A 99 5.26 8.65 9.90
C SER A 99 5.09 7.16 10.25
N ALA A 100 4.50 6.38 9.35
CA ALA A 100 4.39 4.94 9.53
C ALA A 100 5.77 4.25 9.46
N CYS A 101 6.63 4.64 8.51
CA CYS A 101 8.02 4.14 8.44
C CYS A 101 8.83 4.51 9.68
N GLU A 102 8.72 5.75 10.17
CA GLU A 102 9.36 6.19 11.42
C GLU A 102 8.94 5.33 12.62
N GLN A 103 7.66 4.97 12.69
CA GLN A 103 7.13 4.18 13.80
C GLN A 103 7.49 2.69 13.69
N CYS A 104 7.42 2.08 12.51
CA CYS A 104 7.67 0.66 12.33
C CYS A 104 9.15 0.31 12.05
N GLY A 105 10.02 1.32 11.89
CA GLY A 105 11.46 1.12 11.70
C GLY A 105 11.89 0.82 10.26
N ARG A 106 11.03 1.03 9.25
CA ARG A 106 11.41 0.90 7.84
C ARG A 106 12.24 2.08 7.39
N ALA A 107 13.39 1.82 6.79
CA ALA A 107 14.26 2.85 6.20
C ALA A 107 13.95 3.12 4.73
N THR A 108 13.14 2.27 4.08
CA THR A 108 12.67 2.44 2.70
C THR A 108 11.21 2.88 2.69
N LEU A 109 10.93 3.99 2.03
CA LEU A 109 9.55 4.46 1.87
C LEU A 109 8.86 3.66 0.75
N PRO A 110 7.66 3.10 1.00
CA PRO A 110 6.83 2.59 -0.07
C PRO A 110 6.47 3.66 -1.09
N ASP A 111 6.42 3.27 -2.36
CA ASP A 111 6.03 4.18 -3.43
C ASP A 111 4.53 4.51 -3.35
N LEU A 112 4.19 5.79 -3.42
CA LEU A 112 2.82 6.26 -3.57
C LEU A 112 2.57 6.64 -5.03
N GLY A 113 1.83 5.79 -5.74
CA GLY A 113 1.48 6.02 -7.14
C GLY A 113 0.62 7.28 -7.32
N THR A 114 0.77 7.92 -8.48
CA THR A 114 -0.12 9.02 -8.87
C THR A 114 -1.56 8.50 -8.97
N THR A 115 -2.49 9.16 -8.28
CA THR A 115 -3.90 8.80 -8.34
C THR A 115 -4.43 8.89 -9.77
N MET A 116 -5.03 7.82 -10.27
CA MET A 116 -5.63 7.75 -11.61
C MET A 116 -6.92 6.94 -11.58
N THR A 117 -7.64 6.87 -12.70
CA THR A 117 -8.81 5.99 -12.78
C THR A 117 -8.37 4.53 -12.85
N TYR A 118 -9.23 3.63 -12.38
CA TYR A 118 -9.00 2.20 -12.51
C TYR A 118 -8.81 1.77 -13.97
N SER A 119 -9.61 2.33 -14.88
CA SER A 119 -9.51 2.05 -16.32
C SER A 119 -8.16 2.49 -16.91
N ASP A 120 -7.69 3.70 -16.56
CA ASP A 120 -6.39 4.19 -17.03
C ASP A 120 -5.25 3.31 -16.51
N TRP A 121 -5.32 2.89 -15.24
CA TRP A 121 -4.34 1.98 -14.67
C TRP A 121 -4.33 0.64 -15.41
N MET A 122 -5.50 0.11 -15.73
CA MET A 122 -5.64 -1.15 -16.47
C MET A 122 -5.04 -1.07 -17.86
N LEU A 123 -5.12 0.07 -18.53
CA LEU A 123 -4.55 0.29 -19.86
C LEU A 123 -3.03 0.52 -19.84
N SER A 124 -2.51 1.17 -18.80
CA SER A 124 -1.10 1.58 -18.73
C SER A 124 -0.14 0.49 -18.21
N ASN A 125 -0.66 -0.54 -17.54
CA ASN A 125 0.16 -1.57 -16.91
C ASN A 125 -0.04 -2.93 -17.58
N ASN A 126 0.75 -3.23 -18.60
CA ASN A 126 0.69 -4.50 -19.34
C ASN A 126 1.63 -5.59 -18.79
N ASP A 127 2.71 -5.20 -18.10
CA ASP A 127 3.65 -6.13 -17.45
C ASP A 127 3.34 -6.22 -15.95
N ARG A 128 2.26 -6.92 -15.64
CA ARG A 128 1.80 -7.16 -14.28
C ARG A 128 2.22 -8.57 -13.87
N GLY A 129 2.86 -8.67 -12.73
CA GLY A 129 2.93 -9.96 -12.03
C GLY A 129 1.54 -10.48 -11.69
N PRO A 130 1.44 -11.59 -10.96
CA PRO A 130 0.16 -12.11 -10.47
C PRO A 130 -0.68 -11.06 -9.77
N CYS A 131 -1.96 -10.97 -10.16
CA CYS A 131 -2.91 -9.99 -9.66
C CYS A 131 -4.06 -10.68 -8.93
N PHE A 132 -4.35 -10.24 -7.72
CA PHE A 132 -5.45 -10.74 -6.90
C PHE A 132 -6.51 -9.66 -6.71
N LEU A 133 -7.77 -10.07 -6.88
CA LEU A 133 -8.93 -9.22 -6.60
C LEU A 133 -9.59 -9.70 -5.31
N LEU A 134 -9.70 -8.83 -4.30
CA LEU A 134 -10.46 -9.11 -3.09
C LEU A 134 -11.95 -9.12 -3.39
N GLN A 135 -12.54 -10.31 -3.41
CA GLN A 135 -13.92 -10.53 -3.83
C GLN A 135 -14.59 -11.54 -2.88
N PRO A 136 -15.58 -11.09 -2.06
CA PRO A 136 -16.19 -11.94 -1.03
C PRO A 136 -16.88 -13.21 -1.57
N ASP A 137 -17.44 -13.14 -2.78
CA ASP A 137 -18.15 -14.25 -3.46
C ASP A 137 -17.24 -15.11 -4.34
N SER A 138 -15.92 -14.90 -4.32
CA SER A 138 -14.97 -15.78 -4.98
C SER A 138 -15.04 -17.19 -4.40
N LYS A 139 -14.79 -18.20 -5.25
CA LYS A 139 -14.67 -19.60 -4.83
C LYS A 139 -13.26 -19.96 -4.33
N THR A 140 -12.28 -19.11 -4.58
CA THR A 140 -10.87 -19.35 -4.24
C THR A 140 -10.51 -18.64 -2.95
N GLY A 141 -10.11 -19.39 -1.94
CA GLY A 141 -9.52 -18.83 -0.71
C GLY A 141 -8.02 -18.60 -0.90
N LEU A 142 -7.49 -17.57 -0.24
CA LEU A 142 -6.06 -17.24 -0.33
C LEU A 142 -5.15 -18.40 0.02
N GLY A 143 -5.47 -19.18 1.06
CA GLY A 143 -4.67 -20.32 1.50
C GLY A 143 -4.64 -21.53 0.53
N ALA A 144 -5.46 -21.52 -0.52
CA ALA A 144 -5.44 -22.55 -1.56
C ALA A 144 -4.45 -22.25 -2.69
N LEU A 145 -3.85 -21.07 -2.69
CA LEU A 145 -2.94 -20.60 -3.73
C LEU A 145 -1.48 -20.94 -3.40
N GLN A 146 -0.72 -21.27 -4.42
CA GLN A 146 0.74 -21.41 -4.31
C GLN A 146 1.39 -20.02 -4.38
N PRO A 147 2.62 -19.84 -3.85
CA PRO A 147 3.37 -18.60 -3.97
C PRO A 147 3.48 -18.19 -5.44
N PRO A 148 3.00 -17.02 -5.82
CA PRO A 148 2.93 -16.63 -7.24
C PRO A 148 4.22 -16.01 -7.79
N GLY A 149 5.32 -16.11 -7.06
CA GLY A 149 6.59 -15.42 -7.31
C GLY A 149 6.82 -14.29 -6.32
N ASN A 150 7.79 -13.43 -6.60
CA ASN A 150 8.24 -12.38 -5.66
C ASN A 150 7.48 -11.07 -5.81
N ARG A 151 6.68 -10.88 -6.85
CA ARG A 151 5.91 -9.65 -7.08
C ARG A 151 4.44 -9.96 -7.29
N ILE A 152 3.58 -9.27 -6.56
CA ILE A 152 2.13 -9.43 -6.63
C ILE A 152 1.40 -8.08 -6.57
N HIS A 153 0.21 -8.04 -7.17
CA HIS A 153 -0.72 -6.93 -7.07
C HIS A 153 -1.99 -7.38 -6.35
N VAL A 154 -2.46 -6.58 -5.41
CA VAL A 154 -3.68 -6.84 -4.64
C VAL A 154 -4.67 -5.71 -4.87
N LEU A 155 -5.81 -5.99 -5.47
CA LEU A 155 -6.87 -5.01 -5.74
C LEU A 155 -7.94 -5.09 -4.64
N ALA A 156 -8.07 -3.99 -3.91
CA ALA A 156 -9.13 -3.76 -2.94
C ALA A 156 -10.06 -2.63 -3.41
N GLY A 157 -11.35 -2.88 -3.46
CA GLY A 157 -12.35 -1.86 -3.83
C GLY A 157 -12.56 -0.80 -2.77
N PRO A 158 -13.24 0.33 -3.10
CA PRO A 158 -13.73 1.28 -2.11
C PRO A 158 -14.88 0.68 -1.29
N GLU A 159 -15.51 1.45 -0.39
CA GLU A 159 -16.62 0.96 0.45
C GLU A 159 -17.81 0.40 -0.34
N GLY A 160 -18.05 0.93 -1.53
CA GLY A 160 -19.10 0.43 -2.44
C GLY A 160 -18.69 -0.81 -3.23
N GLY A 161 -17.47 -1.32 -3.05
CA GLY A 161 -16.89 -2.41 -3.85
C GLY A 161 -16.63 -2.02 -5.31
N LEU A 162 -16.28 -2.99 -6.13
CA LEU A 162 -16.15 -2.82 -7.57
C LEU A 162 -17.53 -2.93 -8.25
N SER A 163 -17.73 -2.19 -9.33
CA SER A 163 -18.88 -2.41 -10.22
C SER A 163 -18.70 -3.71 -11.02
N ASP A 164 -19.78 -4.17 -11.66
CA ASP A 164 -19.74 -5.40 -12.45
C ASP A 164 -18.79 -5.24 -13.64
N ASP A 165 -18.76 -4.06 -14.27
CA ASP A 165 -17.84 -3.74 -15.36
C ASP A 165 -16.37 -3.75 -14.89
N GLU A 166 -16.09 -3.19 -13.72
CA GLU A 166 -14.75 -3.20 -13.12
C GLU A 166 -14.31 -4.61 -12.76
N GLN A 167 -15.21 -5.44 -12.23
CA GLN A 167 -14.91 -6.84 -11.97
C GLN A 167 -14.67 -7.64 -13.26
N MET A 168 -15.46 -7.39 -14.30
CA MET A 168 -15.29 -8.03 -15.60
C MET A 168 -13.95 -7.64 -16.23
N LEU A 169 -13.58 -6.35 -16.14
CA LEU A 169 -12.29 -5.85 -16.62
C LEU A 169 -11.12 -6.49 -15.85
N ALA A 170 -11.21 -6.63 -14.52
CA ALA A 170 -10.20 -7.33 -13.73
C ALA A 170 -10.03 -8.78 -14.19
N ARG A 171 -11.14 -9.52 -14.34
CA ARG A 171 -11.10 -10.94 -14.77
C ARG A 171 -10.52 -11.09 -16.17
N SER A 172 -10.91 -10.23 -17.12
CA SER A 172 -10.37 -10.28 -18.49
C SER A 172 -8.87 -9.95 -18.54
N ALA A 173 -8.37 -9.19 -17.57
CA ALA A 173 -6.95 -8.88 -17.41
C ALA A 173 -6.18 -9.93 -16.57
N GLY A 174 -6.81 -11.06 -16.23
CA GLY A 174 -6.16 -12.17 -15.54
C GLY A 174 -6.09 -12.05 -14.01
N PHE A 175 -6.86 -11.14 -13.40
CA PHE A 175 -6.94 -11.10 -11.94
C PHE A 175 -7.64 -12.34 -11.40
N ILE A 176 -7.03 -12.93 -10.38
CA ILE A 176 -7.60 -14.05 -9.63
C ILE A 176 -8.44 -13.49 -8.48
N GLY A 177 -9.76 -13.73 -8.53
CA GLY A 177 -10.64 -13.38 -7.41
C GLY A 177 -10.33 -14.26 -6.20
N ILE A 178 -10.16 -13.65 -5.02
CA ILE A 178 -9.92 -14.36 -3.77
C ILE A 178 -10.84 -13.87 -2.67
N HIS A 179 -11.28 -14.78 -1.81
CA HIS A 179 -11.99 -14.44 -0.58
C HIS A 179 -11.10 -14.63 0.66
N LEU A 180 -11.44 -13.89 1.72
CA LEU A 180 -10.79 -13.95 3.03
C LEU A 180 -11.76 -14.49 4.11
N GLY A 181 -12.34 -15.65 3.82
CA GLY A 181 -13.35 -16.28 4.69
C GLY A 181 -14.78 -15.85 4.38
N PRO A 182 -15.76 -16.29 5.20
CA PRO A 182 -17.20 -16.19 4.87
C PRO A 182 -17.84 -14.82 5.19
N ARG A 183 -17.12 -13.90 5.80
CA ARG A 183 -17.64 -12.60 6.22
C ARG A 183 -17.33 -11.52 5.18
N ILE A 184 -18.28 -10.60 4.99
CA ILE A 184 -18.02 -9.38 4.22
C ILE A 184 -17.19 -8.45 5.10
N LEU A 185 -15.95 -8.17 4.68
CA LEU A 185 -15.05 -7.27 5.36
C LEU A 185 -15.22 -5.85 4.83
N ARG A 186 -15.00 -4.86 5.68
CA ARG A 186 -14.88 -3.46 5.21
C ARG A 186 -13.62 -3.31 4.37
N THR A 187 -13.58 -2.29 3.50
CA THR A 187 -12.46 -2.08 2.57
C THR A 187 -11.11 -2.04 3.28
N GLU A 188 -11.00 -1.28 4.38
CA GLU A 188 -9.81 -1.22 5.20
C GLU A 188 -9.44 -2.59 5.80
N THR A 189 -10.42 -3.31 6.32
CA THR A 189 -10.19 -4.64 6.91
C THR A 189 -9.77 -5.65 5.85
N ALA A 190 -10.40 -5.63 4.68
CA ALA A 190 -10.09 -6.56 3.59
C ALA A 190 -8.65 -6.36 3.08
N ALA A 191 -8.25 -5.11 2.81
CA ALA A 191 -6.90 -4.80 2.38
C ALA A 191 -5.85 -5.26 3.40
N LEU A 192 -6.02 -4.89 4.67
CA LEU A 192 -5.06 -5.21 5.72
C LEU A 192 -4.98 -6.71 6.02
N ALA A 193 -6.13 -7.39 6.07
CA ALA A 193 -6.18 -8.85 6.26
C ALA A 193 -5.50 -9.61 5.10
N ALA A 194 -5.69 -9.14 3.86
CA ALA A 194 -5.01 -9.73 2.70
C ALA A 194 -3.50 -9.56 2.79
N LEU A 195 -3.02 -8.34 3.07
CA LEU A 195 -1.59 -8.06 3.21
C LEU A 195 -0.96 -8.92 4.32
N ALA A 196 -1.56 -8.96 5.52
CA ALA A 196 -1.06 -9.76 6.63
C ALA A 196 -1.04 -11.27 6.29
N ALA A 197 -2.10 -11.78 5.66
CA ALA A 197 -2.16 -13.18 5.27
C ALA A 197 -1.13 -13.54 4.18
N MET A 198 -0.90 -12.65 3.21
CA MET A 198 0.11 -12.85 2.17
C MET A 198 1.53 -12.80 2.75
N GLN A 199 1.82 -11.89 3.68
CA GLN A 199 3.10 -11.86 4.37
C GLN A 199 3.33 -13.13 5.23
N THR A 200 2.28 -13.65 5.86
CA THR A 200 2.37 -14.93 6.60
C THR A 200 2.58 -16.14 5.69
N LEU A 201 1.92 -16.17 4.54
CA LEU A 201 1.99 -17.32 3.64
C LEU A 201 3.24 -17.30 2.73
N TRP A 202 3.66 -16.14 2.29
CA TRP A 202 4.64 -15.97 1.22
C TRP A 202 5.74 -14.94 1.50
N GLY A 203 5.63 -14.16 2.57
CA GLY A 203 6.55 -13.07 2.94
C GLY A 203 7.34 -13.34 4.21
N ASP A 204 7.48 -12.33 5.06
CA ASP A 204 8.40 -12.28 6.20
C ASP A 204 7.74 -12.36 7.59
N PHE A 205 6.44 -12.68 7.66
CA PHE A 205 5.73 -12.91 8.93
C PHE A 205 5.89 -14.35 9.47
N ASN A 206 6.93 -15.07 9.04
CA ASN A 206 7.25 -16.43 9.47
C ASN A 206 8.32 -16.44 10.56
#